data_93dfece98e18bddd15945051851ab950
#
_entry.id   93dfece98e18bddd15945051851ab950
#
_cell.length_a   1.000
_cell.length_b   1.000
_cell.length_c   1.000
_cell.angle_alpha   90.00
_cell.angle_beta   90.00
_cell.angle_gamma   90.00
#
_symmetry.space_group_name_H-M   'P 1'
#
loop_
_entity.id
_entity.type
_entity.pdbx_description
1 polymer ?
#
loop_
_entity_poly.entity_id
_entity_poly.type
_entity_poly.pdbx_seq_one_letter_code
_entity_poly.pdbx_strand_id
1 'polypeptide(L)'
;NGYVYLQYRMYGETEGQDKVGGKNWNENNNYGRLQLEGTINTTENQTFYYRLRTYDSLNSDHSWDKDDELKMHYTVNHGNLGDSKVNFASRVQYIKDIDHALRYEARFDFAEYMFNNDFIKTTEMVVAPYYEYTWNRDGVKSSGDNYDNEVGLYAYFGNQLPYGFGFNVELDTLGFHNYGDKTHGVYDGVDLKADPEAKKNSDSNTDAAVNIYLTYGANLYSSEKVSVDFWAETGYDSYSWSDKVAKDADHEKYELKTDPQVTLTYHATPTLDLYATAGAEYRNWMRTNERSASNWRWQPFGIVGFRTTF
;
A
#
# COMPACT_ATOMS: atom_id res chain seq x y z
N ASN A 1 12.68 21.94 5.19
CA ASN A 1 11.92 21.21 6.20
C ASN A 1 11.40 19.90 5.60
N GLY A 2 11.68 18.79 6.27
CA GLY A 2 11.28 17.48 5.80
C GLY A 2 11.90 16.35 6.59
N TYR A 3 11.79 15.15 6.03
CA TYR A 3 12.46 13.96 6.56
C TYR A 3 12.93 13.05 5.42
N VAL A 4 13.89 12.22 5.72
CA VAL A 4 14.29 11.07 4.92
C VAL A 4 14.56 9.89 5.84
N TYR A 5 14.18 8.70 5.41
CA TYR A 5 14.62 7.46 6.05
C TYR A 5 15.12 6.46 5.01
N LEU A 6 16.09 5.67 5.43
CA LEU A 6 16.54 4.47 4.72
C LEU A 6 16.34 3.29 5.66
N GLN A 7 15.65 2.27 5.18
CA GLN A 7 15.43 1.05 5.96
C GLN A 7 15.57 -0.19 5.11
N TYR A 8 15.99 -1.26 5.75
CA TYR A 8 15.98 -2.61 5.20
C TYR A 8 14.98 -3.46 5.99
N ARG A 9 14.02 -4.04 5.30
CA ARG A 9 13.03 -4.96 5.87
C ARG A 9 13.31 -6.36 5.38
N MET A 10 13.38 -7.32 6.31
CA MET A 10 13.60 -8.73 6.06
C MET A 10 12.34 -9.50 6.42
N TYR A 11 11.84 -10.30 5.49
CA TYR A 11 10.75 -11.23 5.74
C TYR A 11 11.30 -12.65 5.80
N GLY A 12 10.94 -13.38 6.85
CA GLY A 12 11.30 -14.78 7.02
C GLY A 12 10.36 -15.73 6.30
N GLU A 13 10.46 -17.00 6.64
CA GLU A 13 9.55 -18.01 6.14
C GLU A 13 8.18 -17.92 6.80
N THR A 14 7.14 -18.12 5.98
CA THR A 14 5.78 -18.34 6.47
C THR A 14 5.71 -19.68 7.20
N GLU A 15 5.01 -19.74 8.32
CA GLU A 15 4.81 -20.92 9.14
C GLU A 15 4.38 -22.14 8.30
N GLY A 16 5.14 -23.24 8.42
CA GLY A 16 4.87 -24.47 7.70
C GLY A 16 5.21 -24.45 6.21
N GLN A 17 6.04 -23.50 5.76
CA GLN A 17 6.49 -23.40 4.37
C GLN A 17 7.16 -24.70 3.88
N ASP A 18 7.99 -25.33 4.69
CA ASP A 18 8.69 -26.59 4.41
C ASP A 18 7.75 -27.79 4.19
N LYS A 19 6.52 -27.73 4.67
CA LYS A 19 5.50 -28.79 4.56
C LYS A 19 4.70 -28.77 3.27
N VAL A 20 4.91 -27.80 2.41
CA VAL A 20 4.08 -27.54 1.22
C VAL A 20 4.65 -28.14 -0.06
N GLY A 21 5.72 -28.91 0.02
CA GLY A 21 6.23 -29.67 -1.12
C GLY A 21 6.69 -28.80 -2.30
N GLY A 22 7.46 -27.76 -2.02
CA GLY A 22 8.01 -26.86 -3.05
C GLY A 22 7.02 -25.82 -3.59
N LYS A 23 5.81 -25.75 -3.05
CA LYS A 23 4.85 -24.67 -3.34
C LYS A 23 4.90 -23.67 -2.20
N ASN A 24 5.16 -22.43 -2.51
CA ASN A 24 5.13 -21.37 -1.51
C ASN A 24 3.70 -21.11 -1.03
N TRP A 25 3.54 -20.93 0.28
CA TRP A 25 2.28 -20.41 0.84
C TRP A 25 1.95 -19.04 0.27
N ASN A 26 3.01 -18.31 0.03
CA ASN A 26 2.97 -17.09 -0.72
C ASN A 26 4.36 -16.90 -1.37
N GLU A 27 4.44 -16.07 -2.36
CA GLU A 27 5.67 -15.80 -3.09
C GLU A 27 6.66 -14.92 -2.32
N ASN A 28 6.30 -14.50 -1.11
CA ASN A 28 7.01 -13.50 -0.32
C ASN A 28 7.78 -14.08 0.88
N ASN A 29 8.35 -15.29 0.77
CA ASN A 29 9.20 -15.87 1.80
C ASN A 29 10.68 -15.54 1.59
N ASN A 30 11.40 -15.31 2.69
CA ASN A 30 12.86 -15.12 2.69
C ASN A 30 13.32 -14.04 1.71
N TYR A 31 12.73 -12.86 1.79
CA TYR A 31 13.12 -11.74 0.95
C TYR A 31 13.44 -10.49 1.75
N GLY A 32 14.24 -9.64 1.14
CA GLY A 32 14.59 -8.31 1.66
C GLY A 32 14.02 -7.19 0.79
N ARG A 33 13.75 -6.06 1.43
CA ARG A 33 13.33 -4.83 0.77
C ARG A 33 14.11 -3.66 1.32
N LEU A 34 14.96 -3.06 0.50
CA LEU A 34 15.57 -1.77 0.80
C LEU A 34 14.62 -0.66 0.38
N GLN A 35 14.37 0.30 1.25
CA GLN A 35 13.49 1.42 0.98
C GLN A 35 14.14 2.73 1.40
N LEU A 36 14.24 3.65 0.46
CA LEU A 36 14.53 5.06 0.69
C LEU A 36 13.24 5.85 0.50
N GLU A 37 12.86 6.63 1.51
CA GLU A 37 11.63 7.42 1.44
C GLU A 37 11.83 8.76 2.13
N GLY A 38 11.21 9.79 1.60
CA GLY A 38 11.28 11.10 2.20
C GLY A 38 10.22 12.06 1.71
N THR A 39 10.11 13.15 2.48
CA THR A 39 9.23 14.28 2.19
C THR A 39 10.00 15.56 2.33
N ILE A 40 9.83 16.46 1.37
CA ILE A 40 10.41 17.80 1.37
C ILE A 40 9.27 18.82 1.25
N ASN A 41 9.10 19.65 2.28
CA ASN A 41 8.19 20.78 2.19
C ASN A 41 8.92 21.91 1.44
N THR A 42 8.60 22.07 0.16
CA THR A 42 9.23 23.07 -0.70
C THR A 42 8.77 24.47 -0.37
N THR A 43 7.53 24.60 0.08
CA THR A 43 6.92 25.79 0.68
C THR A 43 5.95 25.39 1.79
N GLU A 44 5.28 26.35 2.43
CA GLU A 44 4.27 26.08 3.47
C GLU A 44 3.08 25.26 2.96
N ASN A 45 2.79 25.36 1.68
CA ASN A 45 1.64 24.70 1.05
C ASN A 45 2.02 23.72 -0.07
N GLN A 46 3.29 23.40 -0.22
CA GLN A 46 3.77 22.51 -1.29
C GLN A 46 4.70 21.46 -0.73
N THR A 47 4.45 20.22 -1.09
CA THR A 47 5.19 19.06 -0.58
C THR A 47 5.58 18.13 -1.71
N PHE A 48 6.84 17.76 -1.74
CA PHE A 48 7.37 16.72 -2.61
C PHE A 48 7.63 15.46 -1.76
N TYR A 49 7.10 14.34 -2.22
CA TYR A 49 7.31 13.02 -1.63
C TYR A 49 8.00 12.11 -2.65
N TYR A 50 8.88 11.26 -2.17
CA TYR A 50 9.51 10.21 -2.98
C TYR A 50 9.70 8.93 -2.17
N ARG A 51 9.65 7.80 -2.89
CA ARG A 51 9.94 6.47 -2.36
C ARG A 51 10.60 5.62 -3.44
N LEU A 52 11.73 5.01 -3.09
CA LEU A 52 12.41 4.02 -3.90
C LEU A 52 12.45 2.72 -3.13
N ARG A 53 12.14 1.62 -3.79
CA ARG A 53 12.21 0.27 -3.26
C ARG A 53 12.98 -0.62 -4.21
N THR A 54 13.84 -1.44 -3.66
CA THR A 54 14.49 -2.56 -4.35
C THR A 54 14.35 -3.82 -3.51
N TYR A 55 14.31 -4.96 -4.16
CA TYR A 55 14.03 -6.24 -3.54
C TYR A 55 15.16 -7.21 -3.81
N ASP A 56 15.42 -8.09 -2.86
CA ASP A 56 16.40 -9.15 -2.98
C ASP A 56 15.91 -10.43 -2.29
N SER A 57 16.47 -11.56 -2.71
CA SER A 57 16.25 -12.84 -2.06
C SER A 57 17.24 -13.02 -0.94
N LEU A 58 16.76 -13.42 0.24
CA LEU A 58 17.61 -13.80 1.39
C LEU A 58 18.06 -15.26 1.33
N ASN A 59 17.52 -16.02 0.40
CA ASN A 59 17.80 -17.44 0.22
C ASN A 59 18.24 -17.69 -1.23
N SER A 60 19.34 -18.40 -1.42
CA SER A 60 19.87 -18.75 -2.75
C SER A 60 18.95 -19.66 -3.58
N ASP A 61 17.97 -20.28 -2.96
CA ASP A 61 17.07 -21.24 -3.61
C ASP A 61 15.87 -20.59 -4.30
N HIS A 62 15.66 -19.28 -4.10
CA HIS A 62 14.58 -18.52 -4.71
C HIS A 62 15.13 -17.25 -5.36
N SER A 63 14.93 -17.12 -6.66
CA SER A 63 15.05 -15.84 -7.32
C SER A 63 13.81 -15.00 -6.98
N TRP A 64 13.98 -13.93 -6.24
CA TRP A 64 12.94 -12.93 -6.04
C TRP A 64 12.93 -12.02 -7.26
N ASP A 65 11.87 -12.12 -8.04
CA ASP A 65 11.73 -11.43 -9.33
C ASP A 65 10.67 -10.33 -9.23
N LYS A 66 10.85 -9.43 -8.27
CA LYS A 66 9.99 -8.25 -8.14
C LYS A 66 10.74 -7.02 -8.59
N ASP A 67 10.11 -6.24 -9.48
CA ASP A 67 10.68 -5.03 -10.01
C ASP A 67 10.92 -3.96 -8.93
N ASP A 68 11.94 -3.15 -9.17
CA ASP A 68 12.19 -1.96 -8.38
C ASP A 68 11.03 -0.97 -8.53
N GLU A 69 10.68 -0.31 -7.45
CA GLU A 69 9.62 0.69 -7.43
C GLU A 69 10.21 2.08 -7.24
N LEU A 70 9.78 3.03 -8.06
CA LEU A 70 9.93 4.46 -7.85
C LEU A 70 8.54 5.09 -7.77
N LYS A 71 8.25 5.76 -6.66
CA LYS A 71 7.03 6.56 -6.48
C LYS A 71 7.41 7.98 -6.11
N MET A 72 6.83 8.94 -6.81
CA MET A 72 6.98 10.36 -6.50
C MET A 72 5.62 11.03 -6.58
N HIS A 73 5.35 11.98 -5.70
CA HIS A 73 4.21 12.87 -5.89
C HIS A 73 4.51 14.29 -5.39
N TYR A 74 3.90 15.23 -6.06
CA TYR A 74 3.92 16.63 -5.69
C TYR A 74 2.51 17.08 -5.35
N THR A 75 2.36 17.64 -4.16
CA THR A 75 1.07 18.09 -3.64
C THR A 75 1.11 19.59 -3.42
N VAL A 76 0.10 20.28 -3.92
CA VAL A 76 -0.15 21.70 -3.66
C VAL A 76 -1.44 21.83 -2.86
N ASN A 77 -1.35 22.35 -1.65
CA ASN A 77 -2.51 22.67 -0.83
C ASN A 77 -3.00 24.07 -1.19
N HIS A 78 -4.23 24.18 -1.65
CA HIS A 78 -4.86 25.44 -2.06
C HIS A 78 -5.62 26.13 -0.92
N GLY A 79 -5.69 25.48 0.25
CA GLY A 79 -6.47 25.97 1.39
C GLY A 79 -7.93 25.56 1.31
N ASN A 80 -8.76 26.23 2.08
CA ASN A 80 -10.19 25.94 2.15
C ASN A 80 -10.94 26.49 0.93
N LEU A 81 -11.98 25.77 0.52
CA LEU A 81 -12.86 26.18 -0.56
C LEU A 81 -13.81 27.29 -0.07
N GLY A 82 -13.54 28.52 -0.49
CA GLY A 82 -14.33 29.70 -0.06
C GLY A 82 -14.40 29.77 1.46
N ASP A 83 -15.61 30.01 1.97
CA ASP A 83 -15.90 30.10 3.41
C ASP A 83 -16.12 28.72 4.08
N SER A 84 -15.95 27.61 3.35
CA SER A 84 -16.12 26.26 3.88
C SER A 84 -14.89 25.81 4.68
N LYS A 85 -15.04 24.73 5.43
CA LYS A 85 -13.94 24.04 6.09
C LYS A 85 -13.38 22.88 5.26
N VAL A 86 -13.80 22.75 4.01
CA VAL A 86 -13.26 21.73 3.11
C VAL A 86 -11.92 22.21 2.59
N ASN A 87 -10.85 21.50 2.96
CA ASN A 87 -9.53 21.76 2.41
C ASN A 87 -9.38 21.11 1.03
N PHE A 88 -8.82 21.85 0.08
CA PHE A 88 -8.57 21.37 -1.27
C PHE A 88 -7.08 21.33 -1.58
N ALA A 89 -6.64 20.23 -2.15
CA ALA A 89 -5.28 20.06 -2.65
C ALA A 89 -5.27 19.37 -4.02
N SER A 90 -4.28 19.69 -4.83
CA SER A 90 -3.98 19.00 -6.08
C SER A 90 -2.73 18.14 -5.89
N ARG A 91 -2.73 16.91 -6.42
CA ARG A 91 -1.58 16.02 -6.41
C ARG A 91 -1.33 15.47 -7.79
N VAL A 92 -0.08 15.53 -8.21
CA VAL A 92 0.43 14.79 -9.38
C VAL A 92 1.35 13.69 -8.86
N GLN A 93 1.13 12.46 -9.29
CA GLN A 93 1.89 11.29 -8.85
C GLN A 93 2.43 10.53 -10.05
N TYR A 94 3.69 10.13 -9.96
CA TYR A 94 4.34 9.20 -10.87
C TYR A 94 4.72 7.94 -10.13
N ILE A 95 4.39 6.79 -10.70
CA ILE A 95 4.82 5.48 -10.21
C ILE A 95 5.47 4.73 -11.37
N LYS A 96 6.61 4.13 -11.09
CA LYS A 96 7.26 3.13 -11.94
C LYS A 96 7.52 1.90 -11.10
N ASP A 97 6.96 0.79 -11.51
CA ASP A 97 7.30 -0.55 -11.08
C ASP A 97 7.41 -1.44 -12.33
N ILE A 98 6.54 -2.39 -12.55
CA ILE A 98 6.41 -3.12 -13.82
C ILE A 98 6.01 -2.17 -14.95
N ASP A 99 5.08 -1.27 -14.64
CA ASP A 99 4.52 -0.27 -15.55
C ASP A 99 4.97 1.14 -15.19
N HIS A 100 4.58 2.11 -16.00
CA HIS A 100 4.71 3.52 -15.71
C HIS A 100 3.31 4.14 -15.61
N ALA A 101 3.02 4.85 -14.54
CA ALA A 101 1.75 5.51 -14.35
C ALA A 101 1.92 6.98 -13.93
N LEU A 102 1.10 7.84 -14.50
CA LEU A 102 0.98 9.24 -14.12
C LEU A 102 -0.46 9.50 -13.69
N ARG A 103 -0.63 9.94 -12.44
CA ARG A 103 -1.93 10.19 -11.82
C ARG A 103 -2.05 11.65 -11.41
N TYR A 104 -3.22 12.23 -11.67
CA TYR A 104 -3.66 13.48 -11.07
C TYR A 104 -4.82 13.21 -10.12
N GLU A 105 -4.76 13.79 -8.92
CA GLU A 105 -5.81 13.73 -7.90
C GLU A 105 -6.27 15.14 -7.50
N ALA A 106 -7.56 15.34 -7.48
CA ALA A 106 -8.19 16.46 -6.79
C ALA A 106 -8.63 15.97 -5.40
N ARG A 107 -8.00 16.47 -4.35
CA ARG A 107 -8.15 15.95 -2.97
C ARG A 107 -8.96 16.92 -2.14
N PHE A 108 -10.08 16.45 -1.61
CA PHE A 108 -10.97 17.24 -0.74
C PHE A 108 -10.97 16.60 0.65
N ASP A 109 -10.54 17.36 1.66
CA ASP A 109 -10.54 16.89 3.04
C ASP A 109 -11.68 17.53 3.84
N PHE A 110 -12.55 16.67 4.35
CA PHE A 110 -13.75 17.02 5.11
C PHE A 110 -13.57 16.78 6.62
N ALA A 111 -12.36 16.54 7.11
CA ALA A 111 -12.13 16.17 8.51
C ALA A 111 -12.75 17.15 9.52
N GLU A 112 -12.73 18.46 9.24
CA GLU A 112 -13.30 19.52 10.07
C GLU A 112 -14.83 19.42 10.27
N TYR A 113 -15.53 18.66 9.43
CA TYR A 113 -16.95 18.39 9.56
C TYR A 113 -17.28 17.06 10.22
N MET A 114 -16.24 16.26 10.55
CA MET A 114 -16.41 14.93 11.09
C MET A 114 -16.33 14.94 12.62
N PHE A 115 -15.90 13.87 13.21
CA PHE A 115 -15.87 13.68 14.65
C PHE A 115 -14.72 14.46 15.30
N ASN A 116 -15.01 15.17 16.39
CA ASN A 116 -14.02 15.84 17.22
C ASN A 116 -14.51 15.89 18.68
N ASN A 117 -14.38 14.77 19.38
CA ASN A 117 -14.75 14.64 20.78
C ASN A 117 -13.77 13.70 21.51
N ASP A 118 -13.96 13.50 22.83
CA ASP A 118 -13.04 12.73 23.66
C ASP A 118 -12.98 11.24 23.31
N PHE A 119 -13.97 10.73 22.58
CA PHE A 119 -14.05 9.32 22.20
C PHE A 119 -13.53 9.05 20.79
N ILE A 120 -13.76 9.97 19.86
CA ILE A 120 -13.32 9.83 18.48
C ILE A 120 -12.92 11.18 17.90
N LYS A 121 -11.76 11.22 17.27
CA LYS A 121 -11.27 12.40 16.56
C LYS A 121 -10.87 11.99 15.14
N THR A 122 -11.57 12.52 14.15
CA THR A 122 -11.21 12.37 12.74
C THR A 122 -9.99 13.21 12.43
N THR A 123 -8.94 12.59 11.92
CA THR A 123 -7.71 13.25 11.50
C THR A 123 -7.70 13.56 10.02
N GLU A 124 -8.33 12.71 9.23
CA GLU A 124 -8.46 12.85 7.78
C GLU A 124 -9.80 12.28 7.32
N MET A 125 -10.46 12.97 6.41
CA MET A 125 -11.61 12.47 5.64
C MET A 125 -11.45 12.95 4.21
N VAL A 126 -10.54 12.30 3.49
CA VAL A 126 -10.18 12.68 2.12
C VAL A 126 -11.05 11.94 1.12
N VAL A 127 -11.58 12.70 0.15
CA VAL A 127 -12.22 12.15 -1.04
C VAL A 127 -11.48 12.74 -2.23
N ALA A 128 -10.94 11.86 -3.09
CA ALA A 128 -10.06 12.28 -4.17
C ALA A 128 -10.41 11.57 -5.49
N PRO A 129 -11.25 12.21 -6.33
CA PRO A 129 -11.36 11.77 -7.72
C PRO A 129 -10.00 11.91 -8.41
N TYR A 130 -9.69 10.94 -9.26
CA TYR A 130 -8.43 10.92 -9.99
C TYR A 130 -8.58 10.47 -11.43
N TYR A 131 -7.57 10.85 -12.22
CA TYR A 131 -7.29 10.29 -13.53
C TYR A 131 -5.87 9.73 -13.54
N GLU A 132 -5.70 8.49 -14.02
CA GLU A 132 -4.40 7.84 -14.18
C GLU A 132 -4.21 7.34 -15.60
N TYR A 133 -3.04 7.61 -16.16
CA TYR A 133 -2.59 7.08 -17.42
C TYR A 133 -1.40 6.15 -17.18
N THR A 134 -1.54 4.89 -17.59
CA THR A 134 -0.49 3.87 -17.50
C THR A 134 0.00 3.50 -18.89
N TRP A 135 1.31 3.45 -19.07
CA TRP A 135 1.96 3.06 -20.30
C TRP A 135 3.03 2.00 -20.06
N ASN A 136 3.51 1.37 -21.12
CA ASN A 136 4.43 0.23 -21.07
C ASN A 136 3.92 -0.89 -20.15
N ARG A 137 2.63 -1.22 -20.27
CA ARG A 137 2.06 -2.32 -19.48
C ARG A 137 2.73 -3.63 -19.84
N ASP A 138 3.28 -4.30 -18.81
CA ASP A 138 3.86 -5.62 -18.98
C ASP A 138 2.77 -6.67 -19.28
N GLY A 139 3.12 -7.71 -20.02
CA GLY A 139 2.18 -8.73 -20.48
C GLY A 139 1.32 -8.35 -21.68
N VAL A 140 1.29 -7.09 -22.09
CA VAL A 140 0.65 -6.65 -23.34
C VAL A 140 1.65 -6.75 -24.48
N LYS A 141 1.81 -7.94 -25.03
CA LYS A 141 2.70 -8.16 -26.17
C LYS A 141 1.97 -7.85 -27.47
N SER A 142 2.41 -6.84 -28.13
CA SER A 142 2.26 -6.72 -29.57
C SER A 142 1.15 -5.93 -30.13
N SER A 143 0.84 -4.95 -30.33
CA SER A 143 0.02 -4.27 -31.35
C SER A 143 -0.27 -2.81 -31.11
N GLY A 144 0.57 -2.16 -30.36
CA GLY A 144 0.56 -0.71 -30.35
C GLY A 144 -0.20 -0.05 -29.20
N ASP A 145 -1.19 -0.68 -28.62
CA ASP A 145 -2.01 -0.09 -27.57
C ASP A 145 -1.70 -0.71 -26.20
N ASN A 146 -0.53 -0.36 -25.69
CA ASN A 146 0.02 -0.80 -24.42
C ASN A 146 -0.24 0.25 -23.33
N TYR A 147 -1.48 0.63 -23.15
CA TYR A 147 -1.87 1.67 -22.20
C TYR A 147 -3.14 1.33 -21.43
N ASP A 148 -3.35 2.06 -20.35
CA ASP A 148 -4.59 2.09 -19.60
C ASP A 148 -4.94 3.54 -19.24
N ASN A 149 -6.20 3.88 -19.46
CA ASN A 149 -6.80 5.10 -18.93
C ASN A 149 -7.73 4.72 -17.80
N GLU A 150 -7.50 5.26 -16.61
CA GLU A 150 -8.32 5.03 -15.44
C GLU A 150 -8.90 6.33 -14.91
N VAL A 151 -10.20 6.35 -14.71
CA VAL A 151 -10.89 7.38 -13.94
C VAL A 151 -11.41 6.72 -12.68
N GLY A 152 -11.12 7.29 -11.52
CA GLY A 152 -11.48 6.64 -10.28
C GLY A 152 -11.65 7.57 -9.10
N LEU A 153 -11.91 6.96 -7.97
CA LEU A 153 -12.08 7.59 -6.69
C LEU A 153 -11.20 6.91 -5.64
N TYR A 154 -10.41 7.70 -4.96
CA TYR A 154 -9.73 7.34 -3.73
C TYR A 154 -10.46 8.01 -2.56
N ALA A 155 -10.58 7.33 -1.43
CA ALA A 155 -11.04 7.94 -0.19
C ALA A 155 -10.32 7.37 1.02
N TYR A 156 -10.10 8.20 2.03
CA TYR A 156 -9.48 7.79 3.27
C TYR A 156 -10.19 8.42 4.46
N PHE A 157 -10.55 7.61 5.44
CA PHE A 157 -11.19 8.02 6.67
C PHE A 157 -10.36 7.54 7.85
N GLY A 158 -9.57 8.45 8.44
CA GLY A 158 -8.66 8.20 9.55
C GLY A 158 -9.16 8.78 10.85
N ASN A 159 -9.15 7.98 11.92
CA ASN A 159 -9.66 8.36 13.23
C ASN A 159 -8.72 7.94 14.35
N GLN A 160 -8.57 8.81 15.33
CA GLN A 160 -7.96 8.51 16.62
C GLN A 160 -9.06 8.15 17.62
N LEU A 161 -8.80 7.11 18.39
CA LEU A 161 -9.62 6.65 19.50
C LEU A 161 -8.83 6.74 20.80
N PRO A 162 -9.45 6.65 22.00
CA PRO A 162 -8.74 6.66 23.27
C PRO A 162 -7.72 5.54 23.42
N TYR A 163 -6.78 5.72 24.32
CA TYR A 163 -5.82 4.71 24.75
C TYR A 163 -4.84 4.22 23.67
N GLY A 164 -4.56 5.03 22.65
CA GLY A 164 -3.64 4.67 21.58
C GLY A 164 -4.25 3.86 20.43
N PHE A 165 -5.57 3.68 20.43
CA PHE A 165 -6.26 3.06 19.32
C PHE A 165 -6.49 4.04 18.17
N GLY A 166 -6.65 3.48 16.98
CA GLY A 166 -7.08 4.17 15.76
C GLY A 166 -8.02 3.30 14.96
N PHE A 167 -8.82 3.92 14.11
CA PHE A 167 -9.72 3.23 13.19
C PHE A 167 -9.66 3.91 11.83
N ASN A 168 -9.29 3.15 10.80
CA ASN A 168 -9.09 3.67 9.46
C ASN A 168 -9.88 2.86 8.44
N VAL A 169 -10.48 3.56 7.49
CA VAL A 169 -11.10 2.96 6.30
C VAL A 169 -10.50 3.63 5.07
N GLU A 170 -10.01 2.84 4.14
CA GLU A 170 -9.46 3.31 2.88
C GLU A 170 -10.20 2.67 1.71
N LEU A 171 -10.77 3.49 0.86
CA LEU A 171 -11.12 3.10 -0.49
C LEU A 171 -9.87 3.34 -1.33
N ASP A 172 -9.01 2.33 -1.43
CA ASP A 172 -7.74 2.43 -2.15
C ASP A 172 -7.97 2.67 -3.63
N THR A 173 -8.95 1.96 -4.18
CA THR A 173 -9.36 2.11 -5.57
C THR A 173 -10.86 1.89 -5.72
N LEU A 174 -11.49 2.75 -6.51
CA LEU A 174 -12.72 2.48 -7.25
C LEU A 174 -12.48 3.03 -8.64
N GLY A 175 -12.06 2.17 -9.57
CA GLY A 175 -11.52 2.56 -10.86
C GLY A 175 -12.32 2.03 -12.05
N PHE A 176 -12.41 2.86 -13.08
CA PHE A 176 -12.94 2.50 -14.39
C PHE A 176 -11.79 2.57 -15.40
N HIS A 177 -11.38 1.39 -15.89
CA HIS A 177 -10.28 1.25 -16.84
C HIS A 177 -10.76 1.22 -18.28
N ASN A 178 -9.97 1.83 -19.17
CA ASN A 178 -10.12 1.70 -20.60
C ASN A 178 -8.76 1.42 -21.25
N TYR A 179 -8.62 0.24 -21.83
CA TYR A 179 -7.38 -0.27 -22.39
C TYR A 179 -7.21 0.01 -23.88
N GLY A 180 -8.18 0.67 -24.52
CA GLY A 180 -8.17 1.01 -25.95
C GLY A 180 -8.38 -0.17 -26.90
N ASP A 181 -8.00 -1.39 -26.52
CA ASP A 181 -8.10 -2.59 -27.34
C ASP A 181 -8.69 -3.76 -26.53
N LYS A 182 -9.60 -4.49 -27.12
CA LYS A 182 -10.28 -5.67 -26.54
C LYS A 182 -9.37 -6.86 -26.26
N THR A 183 -8.14 -6.84 -26.79
CA THR A 183 -7.22 -7.97 -26.65
C THR A 183 -6.34 -7.89 -25.41
N HIS A 184 -6.45 -6.83 -24.60
CA HIS A 184 -5.46 -6.48 -23.60
C HIS A 184 -6.00 -6.32 -22.16
N GLY A 185 -7.03 -7.05 -21.78
CA GLY A 185 -7.45 -7.06 -20.39
C GLY A 185 -6.46 -7.84 -19.53
N VAL A 186 -5.39 -7.20 -19.06
CA VAL A 186 -4.68 -7.68 -17.87
C VAL A 186 -5.45 -7.19 -16.67
N TYR A 187 -5.81 -8.12 -15.84
CA TYR A 187 -6.61 -7.85 -14.67
C TYR A 187 -5.85 -8.31 -13.45
N ASP A 188 -5.52 -7.39 -12.55
CA ASP A 188 -4.93 -7.67 -11.22
C ASP A 188 -3.84 -8.75 -11.25
N GLY A 189 -2.88 -8.63 -12.19
CA GLY A 189 -1.81 -9.61 -12.38
C GLY A 189 -2.27 -10.94 -13.00
N VAL A 190 -3.54 -11.10 -13.30
CA VAL A 190 -4.05 -12.26 -14.03
C VAL A 190 -4.05 -11.93 -15.51
N ASP A 191 -3.18 -12.59 -16.27
CA ASP A 191 -3.25 -12.57 -17.73
C ASP A 191 -4.51 -13.29 -18.19
N LEU A 192 -5.53 -12.53 -18.53
CA LEU A 192 -6.80 -13.08 -19.05
C LEU A 192 -6.63 -13.88 -20.35
N LYS A 193 -5.47 -13.77 -21.03
CA LYS A 193 -5.12 -14.61 -22.16
C LYS A 193 -4.62 -15.99 -21.78
N ALA A 194 -4.04 -16.12 -20.58
CA ALA A 194 -3.52 -17.40 -20.09
C ALA A 194 -4.63 -18.29 -19.54
N ASP A 195 -5.80 -17.74 -19.23
CA ASP A 195 -6.95 -18.48 -18.78
C ASP A 195 -7.96 -18.68 -19.91
N PRO A 196 -8.09 -19.90 -20.48
CA PRO A 196 -9.07 -20.19 -21.53
C PRO A 196 -10.53 -20.02 -21.08
N GLU A 197 -10.78 -20.01 -19.77
CA GLU A 197 -12.10 -19.78 -19.16
C GLU A 197 -12.39 -18.28 -19.03
N ALA A 198 -11.36 -17.45 -18.89
CA ALA A 198 -11.47 -15.98 -18.88
C ALA A 198 -11.71 -15.44 -20.30
N LYS A 199 -12.74 -15.89 -20.95
CA LYS A 199 -13.01 -15.70 -22.38
C LYS A 199 -13.39 -14.28 -22.78
N LYS A 200 -13.29 -13.30 -21.91
CA LYS A 200 -13.77 -11.94 -22.21
C LYS A 200 -12.62 -10.94 -22.17
N ASN A 201 -11.82 -10.96 -23.21
CA ASN A 201 -11.05 -9.78 -23.55
C ASN A 201 -11.99 -8.58 -23.67
N SER A 202 -11.75 -7.57 -22.89
CA SER A 202 -12.55 -6.35 -22.89
C SER A 202 -11.62 -5.15 -22.99
N ASP A 203 -12.12 -4.14 -23.69
CA ASP A 203 -11.49 -2.82 -23.75
C ASP A 203 -11.67 -2.00 -22.46
N SER A 204 -12.50 -2.47 -21.53
CA SER A 204 -12.82 -1.76 -20.30
C SER A 204 -13.05 -2.71 -19.12
N ASN A 205 -12.82 -2.21 -17.91
CA ASN A 205 -13.01 -2.94 -16.69
C ASN A 205 -13.29 -1.99 -15.52
N THR A 206 -13.86 -2.52 -14.44
CA THR A 206 -14.06 -1.81 -13.17
C THR A 206 -13.41 -2.62 -12.07
N ASP A 207 -12.67 -1.99 -11.18
CA ASP A 207 -12.13 -2.62 -10.00
C ASP A 207 -12.41 -1.78 -8.73
N ALA A 208 -12.32 -2.42 -7.60
CA ALA A 208 -12.43 -1.78 -6.29
C ALA A 208 -11.54 -2.49 -5.28
N ALA A 209 -10.96 -1.72 -4.36
CA ALA A 209 -10.21 -2.25 -3.23
C ALA A 209 -10.50 -1.41 -1.99
N VAL A 210 -10.85 -2.08 -0.89
CA VAL A 210 -11.20 -1.44 0.40
C VAL A 210 -10.36 -2.06 1.50
N ASN A 211 -9.74 -1.22 2.33
CA ASN A 211 -9.00 -1.62 3.50
C ASN A 211 -9.67 -1.06 4.76
N ILE A 212 -9.77 -1.87 5.81
CA ILE A 212 -10.37 -1.49 7.09
C ILE A 212 -9.44 -1.96 8.20
N TYR A 213 -8.92 -1.03 9.00
CA TYR A 213 -7.96 -1.32 10.04
C TYR A 213 -8.34 -0.73 11.39
N LEU A 214 -8.14 -1.54 12.43
CA LEU A 214 -7.99 -1.10 13.80
C LEU A 214 -6.49 -1.09 14.12
N THR A 215 -5.99 0.02 14.63
CA THR A 215 -4.59 0.18 15.00
C THR A 215 -4.45 0.38 16.50
N TYR A 216 -3.30 -0.01 17.03
CA TYR A 216 -2.95 0.24 18.43
C TYR A 216 -1.47 0.59 18.52
N GLY A 217 -1.18 1.69 19.21
CA GLY A 217 0.19 2.13 19.51
C GLY A 217 0.39 2.42 20.98
N ALA A 218 1.52 2.02 21.54
CA ALA A 218 1.88 2.28 22.91
C ALA A 218 3.40 2.51 23.04
N ASN A 219 3.78 3.54 23.80
CA ASN A 219 5.17 3.69 24.23
C ASN A 219 5.41 2.80 25.46
N LEU A 220 6.35 1.86 25.33
CA LEU A 220 6.70 0.93 26.41
C LEU A 220 7.83 1.44 27.32
N TYR A 221 8.72 2.24 26.74
CA TYR A 221 9.83 2.85 27.44
C TYR A 221 10.30 4.11 26.71
N SER A 222 10.70 5.14 27.46
CA SER A 222 11.25 6.37 26.90
C SER A 222 12.32 6.97 27.80
N SER A 223 13.42 7.38 27.21
CA SER A 223 14.50 8.16 27.80
C SER A 223 15.01 9.20 26.80
N GLU A 224 15.99 10.01 27.17
CA GLU A 224 16.60 10.97 26.24
C GLU A 224 17.26 10.30 25.02
N LYS A 225 17.73 9.07 25.19
CA LYS A 225 18.53 8.36 24.18
C LYS A 225 17.81 7.19 23.53
N VAL A 226 16.81 6.64 24.19
CA VAL A 226 16.19 5.39 23.75
C VAL A 226 14.68 5.43 23.95
N SER A 227 13.93 4.99 22.96
CA SER A 227 12.52 4.64 23.12
C SER A 227 12.24 3.21 22.65
N VAL A 228 11.23 2.60 23.25
CA VAL A 228 10.68 1.30 22.83
C VAL A 228 9.19 1.46 22.65
N ASP A 229 8.72 1.16 21.45
CA ASP A 229 7.34 1.37 21.06
C ASP A 229 6.72 0.08 20.54
N PHE A 230 5.48 -0.17 20.92
CA PHE A 230 4.65 -1.23 20.39
C PHE A 230 3.68 -0.65 19.36
N TRP A 231 3.49 -1.38 18.26
CA TRP A 231 2.49 -1.08 17.25
C TRP A 231 1.84 -2.38 16.77
N ALA A 232 0.55 -2.33 16.53
CA ALA A 232 -0.17 -3.38 15.83
C ALA A 232 -1.25 -2.79 14.95
N GLU A 233 -1.47 -3.41 13.80
CA GLU A 233 -2.56 -3.15 12.89
C GLU A 233 -3.32 -4.46 12.68
N THR A 234 -4.64 -4.41 12.78
CA THR A 234 -5.50 -5.58 12.61
C THR A 234 -6.66 -5.19 11.70
N GLY A 235 -6.94 -5.99 10.72
CA GLY A 235 -8.08 -5.69 9.87
C GLY A 235 -8.14 -6.44 8.57
N TYR A 236 -8.90 -5.84 7.68
CA TYR A 236 -9.22 -6.35 6.36
C TYR A 236 -8.46 -5.57 5.30
N ASP A 237 -7.69 -6.30 4.50
CA ASP A 237 -6.94 -5.80 3.36
C ASP A 237 -7.49 -6.50 2.12
N SER A 238 -8.30 -5.82 1.33
CA SER A 238 -8.89 -6.44 0.16
C SER A 238 -7.85 -6.56 -0.96
N TYR A 239 -7.83 -7.71 -1.59
CA TYR A 239 -7.33 -7.76 -2.96
C TYR A 239 -8.28 -6.99 -3.86
N SER A 240 -7.80 -6.50 -5.00
CA SER A 240 -8.66 -5.83 -5.97
C SER A 240 -9.85 -6.70 -6.34
N TRP A 241 -11.05 -6.12 -6.27
CA TRP A 241 -12.27 -6.74 -6.75
C TRP A 241 -12.58 -6.21 -8.14
N SER A 242 -12.97 -7.11 -9.03
CA SER A 242 -13.47 -6.71 -10.32
C SER A 242 -14.71 -7.47 -10.68
N ASP A 243 -15.60 -6.73 -11.26
CA ASP A 243 -16.84 -7.27 -11.78
C ASP A 243 -16.65 -8.43 -12.76
N LYS A 244 -15.56 -8.41 -13.52
CA LYS A 244 -15.28 -9.47 -14.47
C LYS A 244 -14.69 -10.71 -13.85
N VAL A 245 -13.70 -10.52 -13.02
CA VAL A 245 -13.02 -11.62 -12.33
C VAL A 245 -13.92 -12.21 -11.28
N ALA A 246 -14.70 -11.42 -10.57
CA ALA A 246 -15.69 -11.91 -9.60
C ALA A 246 -16.78 -12.78 -10.23
N LYS A 247 -17.17 -12.49 -11.48
CA LYS A 247 -18.17 -13.29 -12.20
C LYS A 247 -17.63 -14.56 -12.81
N ASP A 248 -16.37 -14.55 -13.22
CA ASP A 248 -15.80 -15.65 -14.03
C ASP A 248 -14.90 -16.60 -13.24
N ALA A 249 -14.56 -16.31 -11.98
CA ALA A 249 -13.53 -17.03 -11.28
C ALA A 249 -13.76 -17.32 -9.78
N ASP A 250 -14.94 -17.25 -9.22
CA ASP A 250 -15.20 -17.56 -7.79
C ASP A 250 -14.09 -17.01 -6.85
N HIS A 251 -13.64 -15.78 -7.06
CA HIS A 251 -12.55 -15.21 -6.31
C HIS A 251 -13.03 -14.66 -4.97
N GLU A 252 -13.09 -15.51 -3.99
CA GLU A 252 -13.11 -15.09 -2.59
C GLU A 252 -11.71 -14.69 -2.13
N LYS A 253 -11.14 -13.67 -2.77
CA LYS A 253 -9.86 -13.11 -2.38
C LYS A 253 -10.08 -12.05 -1.33
N TYR A 254 -9.87 -12.38 -0.09
CA TYR A 254 -9.79 -11.42 1.00
C TYR A 254 -8.62 -11.77 1.92
N GLU A 255 -8.10 -10.78 2.58
CA GLU A 255 -7.06 -10.94 3.55
C GLU A 255 -7.49 -10.29 4.88
N LEU A 256 -7.47 -11.10 5.92
CA LEU A 256 -7.51 -10.62 7.30
C LEU A 256 -6.12 -10.74 7.88
N LYS A 257 -5.62 -9.70 8.51
CA LYS A 257 -4.27 -9.69 9.08
C LYS A 257 -4.21 -9.05 10.44
N THR A 258 -3.16 -9.41 11.18
CA THR A 258 -2.64 -8.65 12.30
C THR A 258 -1.12 -8.67 12.24
N ASP A 259 -0.48 -7.54 12.56
CA ASP A 259 0.96 -7.37 12.46
C ASP A 259 1.58 -6.69 13.69
N PRO A 260 1.58 -7.37 14.86
CA PRO A 260 2.23 -6.84 16.05
C PRO A 260 3.73 -6.68 15.85
N GLN A 261 4.25 -5.55 16.31
CA GLN A 261 5.69 -5.24 16.23
C GLN A 261 6.17 -4.39 17.39
N VAL A 262 7.45 -4.51 17.70
CA VAL A 262 8.16 -3.69 18.67
C VAL A 262 9.33 -3.00 17.97
N THR A 263 9.46 -1.70 18.18
CA THR A 263 10.54 -0.89 17.63
C THR A 263 11.38 -0.32 18.76
N LEU A 264 12.69 -0.54 18.70
CA LEU A 264 13.71 0.12 19.50
C LEU A 264 14.28 1.27 18.68
N THR A 265 14.23 2.49 19.21
CA THR A 265 14.81 3.67 18.59
C THR A 265 15.92 4.24 19.47
N TYR A 266 17.07 4.53 18.85
CA TYR A 266 18.17 5.26 19.47
C TYR A 266 18.24 6.68 18.88
N HIS A 267 18.05 7.69 19.73
CA HIS A 267 18.13 9.11 19.37
C HIS A 267 19.59 9.55 19.34
N ALA A 268 20.26 9.37 18.19
CA ALA A 268 21.68 9.65 18.03
C ALA A 268 21.99 11.15 18.12
N THR A 269 21.16 11.97 17.48
CA THR A 269 21.15 13.43 17.58
C THR A 269 19.72 13.95 17.63
N PRO A 270 19.47 15.25 17.85
CA PRO A 270 18.11 15.81 17.80
C PRO A 270 17.38 15.60 16.46
N THR A 271 18.12 15.29 15.40
CA THR A 271 17.57 15.11 14.04
C THR A 271 17.82 13.73 13.45
N LEU A 272 18.57 12.85 14.14
CA LEU A 272 18.93 11.53 13.63
C LEU A 272 18.53 10.42 14.60
N ASP A 273 17.64 9.56 14.15
CA ASP A 273 17.24 8.34 14.81
C ASP A 273 17.78 7.10 14.09
N LEU A 274 18.27 6.14 14.87
CA LEU A 274 18.57 4.78 14.40
C LEU A 274 17.53 3.85 15.02
N TYR A 275 16.97 2.92 14.26
CA TYR A 275 15.92 2.04 14.76
C TYR A 275 16.04 0.61 14.29
N ALA A 276 15.50 -0.29 15.10
CA ALA A 276 15.31 -1.69 14.76
C ALA A 276 13.93 -2.14 15.20
N THR A 277 13.26 -2.88 14.33
CA THR A 277 11.92 -3.43 14.58
C THR A 277 11.93 -4.93 14.46
N ALA A 278 11.26 -5.62 15.36
CA ALA A 278 10.92 -7.02 15.25
C ALA A 278 9.41 -7.19 15.32
N GLY A 279 8.87 -7.98 14.42
CA GLY A 279 7.43 -8.22 14.33
C GLY A 279 7.09 -9.50 13.60
N ALA A 280 5.81 -9.75 13.50
CA ALA A 280 5.28 -10.85 12.72
C ALA A 280 3.92 -10.48 12.15
N GLU A 281 3.63 -10.95 10.95
CA GLU A 281 2.33 -10.85 10.34
C GLU A 281 1.58 -12.17 10.47
N TYR A 282 0.36 -12.13 10.97
CA TYR A 282 -0.57 -13.26 10.98
C TYR A 282 -1.72 -12.97 10.06
N ARG A 283 -1.87 -13.78 9.01
CA ARG A 283 -2.90 -13.56 8.00
C ARG A 283 -3.42 -14.87 7.40
N ASN A 284 -4.58 -14.78 6.75
CA ASN A 284 -5.13 -15.88 5.98
C ASN A 284 -4.56 -15.84 4.56
N TRP A 285 -3.67 -16.80 4.27
CA TRP A 285 -3.03 -16.91 2.97
C TRP A 285 -3.85 -17.73 1.98
N MET A 286 -3.78 -17.34 0.73
CA MET A 286 -4.25 -18.15 -0.39
C MET A 286 -3.06 -18.90 -0.99
N ARG A 287 -3.20 -20.20 -1.18
CA ARG A 287 -2.20 -21.01 -1.91
C ARG A 287 -2.35 -20.81 -3.41
N THR A 288 -1.27 -20.99 -4.14
CA THR A 288 -1.32 -21.06 -5.60
C THR A 288 -2.33 -22.12 -6.04
N ASN A 289 -3.28 -21.76 -6.89
CA ASN A 289 -4.40 -22.57 -7.37
C ASN A 289 -5.53 -22.84 -6.36
N GLU A 290 -5.56 -22.21 -5.22
CA GLU A 290 -6.73 -22.18 -4.34
C GLU A 290 -7.58 -20.94 -4.63
N ARG A 291 -8.89 -21.06 -4.38
CA ARG A 291 -9.87 -20.00 -4.62
C ARG A 291 -10.20 -19.18 -3.37
N SER A 292 -9.75 -19.65 -2.21
CA SER A 292 -10.10 -19.08 -0.91
C SER A 292 -8.86 -18.81 -0.07
N ALA A 293 -8.81 -17.64 0.56
CA ALA A 293 -7.79 -17.26 1.52
C ALA A 293 -8.11 -17.88 2.89
N SER A 294 -7.75 -19.13 3.09
CA SER A 294 -8.12 -19.92 4.29
C SER A 294 -6.94 -20.40 5.14
N ASN A 295 -5.72 -20.08 4.73
CA ASN A 295 -4.52 -20.61 5.37
C ASN A 295 -3.92 -19.60 6.36
N TRP A 296 -4.35 -19.64 7.62
CA TRP A 296 -3.83 -18.79 8.67
C TRP A 296 -2.41 -19.16 9.05
N ARG A 297 -1.45 -18.22 8.91
CA ARG A 297 -0.04 -18.43 9.14
C ARG A 297 0.65 -17.16 9.67
N TRP A 298 1.68 -17.39 10.47
CA TRP A 298 2.62 -16.37 10.88
C TRP A 298 3.77 -16.24 9.87
N GLN A 299 4.19 -15.00 9.63
CA GLN A 299 5.44 -14.69 8.95
C GLN A 299 6.22 -13.67 9.77
N PRO A 300 7.43 -13.99 10.28
CA PRO A 300 8.25 -13.04 11.00
C PRO A 300 8.86 -12.00 10.06
N PHE A 301 9.09 -10.80 10.57
CA PHE A 301 9.85 -9.77 9.88
C PHE A 301 10.73 -8.99 10.83
N GLY A 302 11.80 -8.39 10.30
CA GLY A 302 12.66 -7.47 10.98
C GLY A 302 12.92 -6.24 10.12
N ILE A 303 13.16 -5.10 10.75
CA ILE A 303 13.51 -3.85 10.08
C ILE A 303 14.71 -3.25 10.80
N VAL A 304 15.67 -2.74 10.04
CA VAL A 304 16.72 -1.87 10.54
C VAL A 304 16.80 -0.62 9.66
N GLY A 305 17.04 0.52 10.26
CA GLY A 305 17.08 1.74 9.49
C GLY A 305 17.52 2.96 10.28
N PHE A 306 17.55 4.08 9.59
CA PHE A 306 17.69 5.39 10.18
C PHE A 306 16.70 6.38 9.58
N ARG A 307 16.38 7.39 10.35
CA ARG A 307 15.57 8.52 9.93
C ARG A 307 16.24 9.82 10.34
N THR A 308 16.30 10.77 9.43
CA THR A 308 16.74 12.12 9.74
C THR A 308 15.69 13.15 9.35
N THR A 309 15.60 14.22 10.14
CA THR A 309 14.75 15.39 9.87
C THR A 309 15.63 16.61 9.61
N PHE A 310 15.16 17.57 8.82
CA PHE A 310 15.91 18.78 8.44
C PHE A 310 14.99 19.99 8.19
#